data_6ceecb12a726d907682c1f808ce228f5
#
_entry.id   6ceecb12a726d907682c1f808ce228f5
#
_cell.length_a   1.000
_cell.length_b   1.000
_cell.length_c   1.000
_cell.angle_alpha   90.00
_cell.angle_beta   90.00
_cell.angle_gamma   90.00
#
_symmetry.space_group_name_H-M   'P 1'
#
loop_
_entity.id
_entity.type
_entity.pdbx_description
1 polymer ?
#
loop_
_entity_poly.entity_id
_entity_poly.type
_entity_poly.pdbx_seq_one_letter_code
_entity_poly.pdbx_strand_id
1 'polypeptide(L)'
;VKGFLEASDVTVIMTREDDCGLYQEDDANKKRADMKNRCDKINEAAPILAVSIHQNSYHEEAIFGGQVFYYKDSAEGKRLAEILQKRFDFVLGEKNRRLAKPNGNYYLLLHVKVPVVIVECGFLSNWEEAARLNSEEYQQRLAWTIYMGIMEYINTSG
;
A
#
# COMPACT_ATOMS: atom_id res chain seq x y z
N VAL A 1 10.39 1.20 -4.03
CA VAL A 1 9.32 1.75 -4.89
C VAL A 1 9.70 3.16 -5.33
N LYS A 2 9.95 4.11 -4.38
CA LYS A 2 10.29 5.52 -4.68
C LYS A 2 11.36 5.61 -5.77
N GLY A 3 12.51 4.98 -5.59
CA GLY A 3 13.61 5.07 -6.56
C GLY A 3 13.27 4.58 -7.97
N PHE A 4 12.42 3.54 -8.11
CA PHE A 4 11.96 3.09 -9.42
C PHE A 4 11.03 4.10 -10.10
N LEU A 5 10.13 4.72 -9.33
CA LEU A 5 9.21 5.73 -9.85
C LEU A 5 9.96 6.99 -10.27
N GLU A 6 10.87 7.49 -9.44
CA GLU A 6 11.69 8.68 -9.74
C GLU A 6 12.62 8.47 -10.94
N ALA A 7 13.16 7.25 -11.12
CA ALA A 7 13.91 6.87 -12.31
C ALA A 7 13.05 6.83 -13.61
N SER A 8 11.74 6.90 -13.48
CA SER A 8 10.76 6.96 -14.58
C SER A 8 10.05 8.32 -14.66
N ASP A 9 10.68 9.38 -14.16
CA ASP A 9 10.18 10.76 -14.18
C ASP A 9 8.84 10.95 -13.42
N VAL A 10 8.54 10.08 -12.47
CA VAL A 10 7.37 10.22 -11.59
C VAL A 10 7.78 10.91 -10.28
N THR A 11 7.18 12.05 -10.00
CA THR A 11 7.38 12.73 -8.71
C THR A 11 6.74 11.95 -7.57
N VAL A 12 7.52 11.63 -6.54
CA VAL A 12 7.08 10.89 -5.37
C VAL A 12 7.11 11.75 -4.12
N ILE A 13 5.97 11.85 -3.45
CA ILE A 13 5.84 12.54 -2.16
C ILE A 13 5.65 11.49 -1.07
N MET A 14 6.60 11.40 -0.15
CA MET A 14 6.52 10.51 1.01
C MET A 14 5.75 11.19 2.15
N THR A 15 4.86 10.46 2.81
CA THR A 15 4.20 10.98 4.02
C THR A 15 5.19 11.12 5.17
N ARG A 16 6.18 10.21 5.26
CA ARG A 16 7.35 10.27 6.16
C ARG A 16 8.56 9.63 5.49
N GLU A 17 9.76 10.03 5.88
CA GLU A 17 11.03 9.49 5.37
C GLU A 17 11.89 8.83 6.47
N ASP A 18 11.43 8.90 7.72
CA ASP A 18 12.06 8.32 8.90
C ASP A 18 11.06 7.52 9.75
N ASP A 19 11.50 6.99 10.88
CA ASP A 19 10.65 6.22 11.81
C ASP A 19 9.93 7.11 12.83
N CYS A 20 9.54 8.33 12.42
CA CYS A 20 8.73 9.24 13.23
C CYS A 20 7.27 9.22 12.81
N GLY A 21 6.36 9.31 13.77
CA GLY A 21 4.95 9.56 13.51
C GLY A 21 4.68 11.03 13.19
N LEU A 22 3.62 11.30 12.44
CA LEU A 22 3.18 12.67 12.11
C LEU A 22 2.21 13.21 13.19
N TYR A 23 2.63 13.21 14.45
CA TYR A 23 1.86 13.71 15.59
C TYR A 23 2.74 14.60 16.47
N GLN A 24 2.09 15.38 17.34
CA GLN A 24 2.77 16.17 18.36
C GLN A 24 2.82 15.41 19.69
N GLU A 25 3.78 15.75 20.56
CA GLU A 25 3.95 15.07 21.86
C GLU A 25 2.73 15.23 22.78
N ASP A 26 1.98 16.33 22.65
CA ASP A 26 0.80 16.68 23.43
C ASP A 26 -0.52 16.18 22.80
N ASP A 27 -0.46 15.48 21.67
CA ASP A 27 -1.64 14.88 21.06
C ASP A 27 -2.27 13.82 22.00
N ALA A 28 -3.52 14.00 22.39
CA ALA A 28 -4.24 13.07 23.27
C ALA A 28 -4.39 11.66 22.69
N ASN A 29 -4.38 11.54 21.36
CA ASN A 29 -4.39 10.26 20.65
C ASN A 29 -3.42 10.33 19.46
N LYS A 30 -2.15 10.01 19.73
CA LYS A 30 -1.06 10.06 18.76
C LYS A 30 -1.34 9.25 17.50
N LYS A 31 -1.94 8.06 17.62
CA LYS A 31 -2.29 7.23 16.45
C LYS A 31 -3.34 7.91 15.55
N ARG A 32 -4.35 8.52 16.14
CA ARG A 32 -5.39 9.23 15.38
C ARG A 32 -4.84 10.50 14.74
N ALA A 33 -4.01 11.24 15.45
CA ALA A 33 -3.34 12.44 14.92
C ALA A 33 -2.43 12.08 13.74
N ASP A 34 -1.59 11.05 13.87
CA ASP A 34 -0.72 10.54 12.80
C ASP A 34 -1.54 10.19 11.55
N MET A 35 -2.59 9.41 11.68
CA MET A 35 -3.43 9.01 10.54
C MET A 35 -4.13 10.22 9.89
N LYS A 36 -4.61 11.18 10.70
CA LYS A 36 -5.20 12.41 10.19
C LYS A 36 -4.18 13.22 9.40
N ASN A 37 -3.01 13.47 9.98
CA ASN A 37 -1.97 14.28 9.36
C ASN A 37 -1.42 13.65 8.07
N ARG A 38 -1.37 12.32 7.98
CA ARG A 38 -1.08 11.61 6.70
C ARG A 38 -2.13 11.88 5.66
N CYS A 39 -3.42 11.77 6.01
CA CYS A 39 -4.51 12.06 5.08
C CYS A 39 -4.49 13.51 4.62
N ASP A 40 -4.27 14.45 5.54
CA ASP A 40 -4.19 15.88 5.23
C ASP A 40 -3.03 16.17 4.27
N LYS A 41 -1.83 15.64 4.53
CA LYS A 41 -0.66 15.78 3.65
C LYS A 41 -0.92 15.21 2.25
N ILE A 42 -1.57 14.06 2.13
CA ILE A 42 -1.92 13.47 0.84
C ILE A 42 -2.94 14.33 0.11
N ASN A 43 -3.99 14.78 0.80
CA ASN A 43 -5.05 15.61 0.22
C ASN A 43 -4.55 16.99 -0.22
N GLU A 44 -3.62 17.58 0.53
CA GLU A 44 -2.98 18.86 0.20
C GLU A 44 -2.08 18.73 -1.05
N ALA A 45 -1.31 17.65 -1.12
CA ALA A 45 -0.46 17.36 -2.27
C ALA A 45 -1.26 17.01 -3.53
N ALA A 46 -2.50 16.54 -3.38
CA ALA A 46 -3.41 16.14 -4.45
C ALA A 46 -2.73 15.30 -5.57
N PRO A 47 -2.05 14.19 -5.24
CA PRO A 47 -1.35 13.38 -6.22
C PRO A 47 -2.34 12.64 -7.16
N ILE A 48 -1.84 12.07 -8.25
CA ILE A 48 -2.63 11.22 -9.17
C ILE A 48 -3.20 10.00 -8.42
N LEU A 49 -2.42 9.43 -7.50
CA LEU A 49 -2.79 8.28 -6.67
C LEU A 49 -1.97 8.27 -5.37
N ALA A 50 -2.42 7.49 -4.40
CA ALA A 50 -1.68 7.21 -3.18
C ALA A 50 -1.59 5.70 -2.90
N VAL A 51 -0.43 5.24 -2.45
CA VAL A 51 -0.19 3.83 -2.09
C VAL A 51 0.39 3.76 -0.69
N SER A 52 -0.29 3.05 0.21
CA SER A 52 0.18 2.77 1.56
C SER A 52 0.68 1.33 1.63
N ILE A 53 1.97 1.14 1.94
CA ILE A 53 2.63 -0.17 1.92
C ILE A 53 2.77 -0.67 3.35
N HIS A 54 2.26 -1.88 3.61
CA HIS A 54 2.20 -2.51 4.91
C HIS A 54 2.59 -3.98 4.88
N GLN A 55 2.83 -4.56 6.05
CA GLN A 55 2.83 -5.98 6.31
C GLN A 55 1.68 -6.28 7.28
N ASN A 56 0.94 -7.34 6.97
CA ASN A 56 -0.22 -7.77 7.74
C ASN A 56 0.19 -8.65 8.93
N SER A 57 -0.75 -8.87 9.82
CA SER A 57 -0.64 -9.84 10.90
C SER A 57 -2.02 -10.40 11.24
N TYR A 58 -2.08 -11.69 11.58
CA TYR A 58 -3.32 -12.36 11.96
C TYR A 58 -3.05 -13.37 13.06
N HIS A 59 -4.05 -13.73 13.86
CA HIS A 59 -3.88 -14.67 14.97
C HIS A 59 -3.65 -16.12 14.54
N GLU A 60 -3.99 -16.48 13.30
CA GLU A 60 -3.75 -17.80 12.72
C GLU A 60 -2.48 -17.75 11.84
N GLU A 61 -1.44 -18.45 12.25
CA GLU A 61 -0.13 -18.51 11.55
C GLU A 61 -0.21 -19.11 10.14
N ALA A 62 -1.22 -19.94 9.86
CA ALA A 62 -1.44 -20.53 8.56
C ALA A 62 -1.93 -19.53 7.49
N ILE A 63 -2.36 -18.33 7.90
CA ILE A 63 -2.84 -17.30 6.98
C ILE A 63 -1.66 -16.60 6.32
N PHE A 64 -1.71 -16.50 4.98
CA PHE A 64 -0.65 -15.93 4.14
C PHE A 64 -1.19 -15.22 2.89
N GLY A 65 -0.30 -14.59 2.15
CA GLY A 65 -0.54 -13.99 0.84
C GLY A 65 -0.74 -12.49 0.86
N GLY A 66 -0.16 -11.80 -0.13
CA GLY A 66 -0.32 -10.36 -0.31
C GLY A 66 -1.72 -9.99 -0.78
N GLN A 67 -2.23 -8.88 -0.28
CA GLN A 67 -3.58 -8.40 -0.59
C GLN A 67 -3.63 -6.88 -0.70
N VAL A 68 -4.35 -6.38 -1.70
CA VAL A 68 -4.57 -4.95 -1.89
C VAL A 68 -5.99 -4.57 -1.49
N PHE A 69 -6.10 -3.57 -0.61
CA PHE A 69 -7.39 -3.03 -0.16
C PHE A 69 -7.65 -1.67 -0.80
N TYR A 70 -8.93 -1.41 -1.12
CA TYR A 70 -9.41 -0.16 -1.67
C TYR A 70 -10.71 0.29 -0.98
N TYR A 71 -11.04 1.58 -1.08
CA TYR A 71 -12.33 2.07 -0.58
C TYR A 71 -13.48 1.49 -1.41
N LYS A 72 -14.46 0.89 -0.74
CA LYS A 72 -15.55 0.14 -1.38
C LYS A 72 -16.35 0.93 -2.43
N ASP A 73 -16.44 2.25 -2.27
CA ASP A 73 -17.20 3.14 -3.16
C ASP A 73 -16.29 3.90 -4.16
N SER A 74 -15.00 3.56 -4.26
CA SER A 74 -14.04 4.16 -5.19
C SER A 74 -13.83 3.26 -6.42
N ALA A 75 -14.34 3.66 -7.57
CA ALA A 75 -14.11 2.96 -8.83
C ALA A 75 -12.63 2.97 -9.25
N GLU A 76 -11.96 4.13 -9.15
CA GLU A 76 -10.55 4.27 -9.48
C GLU A 76 -9.64 3.58 -8.45
N GLY A 77 -9.99 3.62 -7.16
CA GLY A 77 -9.30 2.83 -6.13
C GLY A 77 -9.42 1.32 -6.39
N LYS A 78 -10.59 0.85 -6.82
CA LYS A 78 -10.81 -0.55 -7.24
C LYS A 78 -9.91 -0.91 -8.42
N ARG A 79 -9.90 -0.10 -9.48
CA ARG A 79 -9.07 -0.33 -10.68
C ARG A 79 -7.59 -0.41 -10.32
N LEU A 80 -7.07 0.54 -9.53
CA LEU A 80 -5.69 0.52 -9.04
C LEU A 80 -5.39 -0.75 -8.23
N ALA A 81 -6.30 -1.13 -7.33
CA ALA A 81 -6.14 -2.32 -6.49
C ALA A 81 -6.12 -3.62 -7.32
N GLU A 82 -6.98 -3.74 -8.33
CA GLU A 82 -7.03 -4.92 -9.21
C GLU A 82 -5.76 -5.06 -10.06
N ILE A 83 -5.23 -3.94 -10.58
CA ILE A 83 -3.95 -3.93 -11.31
C ILE A 83 -2.81 -4.40 -10.39
N LEU A 84 -2.68 -3.81 -9.21
CA LEU A 84 -1.65 -4.18 -8.25
C LEU A 84 -1.79 -5.63 -7.77
N GLN A 85 -3.00 -6.09 -7.46
CA GLN A 85 -3.26 -7.46 -7.03
C GLN A 85 -2.85 -8.47 -8.11
N LYS A 86 -3.19 -8.22 -9.36
CA LYS A 86 -2.77 -9.06 -10.49
C LYS A 86 -1.23 -9.12 -10.63
N ARG A 87 -0.54 -8.00 -10.39
CA ARG A 87 0.94 -7.97 -10.40
C ARG A 87 1.51 -8.79 -9.24
N PHE A 88 0.87 -8.80 -8.08
CA PHE A 88 1.28 -9.66 -6.96
C PHE A 88 1.26 -11.14 -7.28
N ASP A 89 0.34 -11.61 -8.11
CA ASP A 89 0.26 -13.02 -8.51
C ASP A 89 1.54 -13.49 -9.22
N PHE A 90 2.22 -12.61 -9.96
CA PHE A 90 3.51 -12.93 -10.59
C PHE A 90 4.65 -13.12 -9.57
N VAL A 91 4.62 -12.42 -8.43
CA VAL A 91 5.68 -12.47 -7.41
C VAL A 91 5.42 -13.53 -6.38
N LEU A 92 4.16 -13.66 -5.96
CA LEU A 92 3.75 -14.58 -4.90
C LEU A 92 3.46 -15.99 -5.42
N GLY A 93 3.26 -16.12 -6.75
CA GLY A 93 3.01 -17.39 -7.43
C GLY A 93 1.59 -17.94 -7.16
N GLU A 94 1.35 -19.15 -7.63
CA GLU A 94 0.04 -19.82 -7.63
C GLU A 94 -0.57 -20.04 -6.23
N LYS A 95 0.23 -19.94 -5.17
CA LYS A 95 -0.26 -20.06 -3.79
C LYS A 95 -1.06 -18.84 -3.34
N ASN A 96 -0.82 -17.66 -3.93
CA ASN A 96 -1.60 -16.47 -3.60
C ASN A 96 -2.96 -16.50 -4.31
N ARG A 97 -4.01 -16.79 -3.57
CA ARG A 97 -5.39 -16.79 -4.10
C ARG A 97 -6.19 -15.57 -3.65
N ARG A 98 -5.51 -14.53 -3.13
CA ARG A 98 -6.17 -13.33 -2.66
C ARG A 98 -6.56 -12.43 -3.82
N LEU A 99 -7.71 -11.80 -3.69
CA LEU A 99 -8.21 -10.81 -4.64
C LEU A 99 -8.17 -9.42 -4.03
N ALA A 100 -8.14 -8.39 -4.85
CA ALA A 100 -8.35 -7.02 -4.39
C ALA A 100 -9.62 -6.94 -3.55
N LYS A 101 -9.55 -6.33 -2.36
CA LYS A 101 -10.62 -6.41 -1.37
C LYS A 101 -11.19 -5.02 -1.04
N PRO A 102 -12.52 -4.83 -1.19
CA PRO A 102 -13.17 -3.59 -0.75
C PRO A 102 -13.12 -3.47 0.77
N ASN A 103 -12.90 -2.25 1.26
CA ASN A 103 -12.91 -1.94 2.68
C ASN A 103 -13.60 -0.59 2.93
N GLY A 104 -14.47 -0.54 3.93
CA GLY A 104 -15.21 0.65 4.32
C GLY A 104 -14.82 1.18 5.71
N ASN A 105 -13.75 0.65 6.34
CA ASN A 105 -13.41 0.94 7.74
C ASN A 105 -12.00 1.54 7.92
N TYR A 106 -11.10 1.34 6.97
CA TYR A 106 -9.74 1.87 7.09
C TYR A 106 -9.73 3.39 6.95
N TYR A 107 -9.19 4.07 7.96
CA TYR A 107 -9.20 5.52 8.07
C TYR A 107 -8.62 6.18 6.80
N LEU A 108 -7.48 5.71 6.33
CA LEU A 108 -6.82 6.25 5.14
C LEU A 108 -7.73 6.18 3.90
N LEU A 109 -8.37 5.02 3.69
CA LEU A 109 -9.27 4.80 2.54
C LEU A 109 -10.51 5.69 2.57
N LEU A 110 -10.98 6.05 3.79
CA LEU A 110 -12.17 6.88 3.99
C LEU A 110 -11.90 8.39 3.81
N HIS A 111 -10.66 8.85 4.10
CA HIS A 111 -10.38 10.27 4.23
C HIS A 111 -9.46 10.84 3.14
N VAL A 112 -8.79 9.99 2.36
CA VAL A 112 -8.02 10.42 1.19
C VAL A 112 -8.95 10.56 -0.02
N LYS A 113 -8.84 11.70 -0.71
CA LYS A 113 -9.75 12.11 -1.79
C LYS A 113 -9.33 11.61 -3.18
N VAL A 114 -8.07 11.26 -3.34
CA VAL A 114 -7.54 10.68 -4.58
C VAL A 114 -7.65 9.16 -4.58
N PRO A 115 -7.51 8.47 -5.71
CA PRO A 115 -7.41 7.02 -5.73
C PRO A 115 -6.35 6.53 -4.76
N VAL A 116 -6.74 5.75 -3.77
CA VAL A 116 -5.85 5.27 -2.70
C VAL A 116 -6.04 3.79 -2.45
N VAL A 117 -4.94 3.09 -2.22
CA VAL A 117 -4.92 1.67 -1.85
C VAL A 117 -4.00 1.42 -0.67
N ILE A 118 -4.30 0.35 0.07
CA ILE A 118 -3.40 -0.23 1.07
C ILE A 118 -2.91 -1.57 0.54
N VAL A 119 -1.61 -1.70 0.43
CA VAL A 119 -0.92 -2.89 -0.07
C VAL A 119 -0.35 -3.65 1.12
N GLU A 120 -0.95 -4.78 1.45
CA GLU A 120 -0.43 -5.71 2.45
C GLU A 120 0.45 -6.73 1.74
N CYS A 121 1.76 -6.63 1.93
CA CYS A 121 2.76 -7.42 1.20
C CYS A 121 2.83 -8.90 1.60
N GLY A 122 2.25 -9.27 2.73
CA GLY A 122 2.24 -10.60 3.34
C GLY A 122 2.03 -10.51 4.84
N PHE A 123 2.03 -11.65 5.53
CA PHE A 123 1.72 -11.74 6.95
C PHE A 123 2.98 -11.99 7.78
N LEU A 124 3.31 -11.08 8.69
CA LEU A 124 4.41 -11.25 9.65
C LEU A 124 4.12 -12.37 10.66
N SER A 125 2.86 -12.73 10.85
CA SER A 125 2.44 -13.87 11.68
C SER A 125 2.71 -15.23 11.03
N ASN A 126 2.94 -15.29 9.73
CA ASN A 126 3.34 -16.51 9.02
C ASN A 126 4.86 -16.58 8.90
N TRP A 127 5.48 -17.62 9.44
CA TRP A 127 6.95 -17.77 9.51
C TRP A 127 7.64 -17.72 8.15
N GLU A 128 7.05 -18.37 7.12
CA GLU A 128 7.63 -18.40 5.77
C GLU A 128 7.55 -17.02 5.12
N GLU A 129 6.43 -16.31 5.30
CA GLU A 129 6.28 -14.96 4.76
C GLU A 129 7.14 -13.95 5.52
N ALA A 130 7.21 -14.04 6.85
CA ALA A 130 8.08 -13.18 7.65
C ALA A 130 9.55 -13.31 7.24
N ALA A 131 10.03 -14.53 7.01
CA ALA A 131 11.39 -14.77 6.52
C ALA A 131 11.62 -14.14 5.13
N ARG A 132 10.66 -14.30 4.21
CA ARG A 132 10.73 -13.69 2.87
C ARG A 132 10.67 -12.16 2.94
N LEU A 133 9.75 -11.60 3.72
CA LEU A 133 9.59 -10.15 3.91
C LEU A 133 10.84 -9.48 4.52
N ASN A 134 11.65 -10.26 5.28
CA ASN A 134 12.93 -9.81 5.82
C ASN A 134 14.11 -10.00 4.83
N SER A 135 13.89 -10.55 3.65
CA SER A 135 14.90 -10.72 2.61
C SER A 135 14.96 -9.50 1.69
N GLU A 136 16.14 -8.94 1.50
CA GLU A 136 16.35 -7.79 0.60
C GLU A 136 15.93 -8.11 -0.84
N GLU A 137 16.28 -9.30 -1.34
CA GLU A 137 15.89 -9.75 -2.68
C GLU A 137 14.37 -9.74 -2.84
N TYR A 138 13.64 -10.27 -1.85
CA TYR A 138 12.18 -10.32 -1.91
C TYR A 138 11.55 -8.92 -1.79
N GLN A 139 12.11 -8.05 -0.95
CA GLN A 139 11.69 -6.64 -0.86
C GLN A 139 11.90 -5.90 -2.19
N GLN A 140 13.01 -6.14 -2.89
CA GLN A 140 13.26 -5.58 -4.21
C GLN A 140 12.23 -6.06 -5.25
N ARG A 141 11.90 -7.36 -5.25
CA ARG A 141 10.87 -7.94 -6.12
C ARG A 141 9.49 -7.35 -5.85
N LEU A 142 9.10 -7.20 -4.58
CA LEU A 142 7.84 -6.56 -4.19
C LEU A 142 7.82 -5.09 -4.63
N ALA A 143 8.91 -4.36 -4.38
CA ALA A 143 9.02 -2.95 -4.78
C ALA A 143 8.91 -2.77 -6.29
N TRP A 144 9.54 -3.65 -7.08
CA TRP A 144 9.42 -3.67 -8.53
C TRP A 144 7.98 -3.97 -8.98
N THR A 145 7.33 -4.91 -8.34
CA THR A 145 5.95 -5.30 -8.63
C THR A 145 4.97 -4.15 -8.39
N ILE A 146 5.10 -3.46 -7.27
CA ILE A 146 4.28 -2.28 -6.93
C ILE A 146 4.54 -1.17 -7.95
N TYR A 147 5.81 -0.90 -8.28
CA TYR A 147 6.20 0.08 -9.31
C TYR A 147 5.53 -0.23 -10.65
N MET A 148 5.64 -1.46 -11.14
CA MET A 148 5.02 -1.87 -12.41
C MET A 148 3.50 -1.72 -12.42
N GLY A 149 2.84 -1.99 -11.30
CA GLY A 149 1.40 -1.78 -11.16
C GLY A 149 1.01 -0.30 -11.17
N ILE A 150 1.78 0.56 -10.50
CA ILE A 150 1.58 2.01 -10.52
C ILE A 150 1.75 2.55 -11.93
N MET A 151 2.82 2.16 -12.64
CA MET A 151 3.08 2.60 -14.02
C MET A 151 1.98 2.12 -14.99
N GLU A 152 1.50 0.89 -14.85
CA GLU A 152 0.35 0.39 -15.63
C GLU A 152 -0.90 1.24 -15.38
N TYR A 153 -1.20 1.56 -14.11
CA TYR A 153 -2.34 2.40 -13.77
C TYR A 153 -2.22 3.80 -14.40
N ILE A 154 -1.08 4.47 -14.24
CA ILE A 154 -0.86 5.82 -14.79
C ILE A 154 -1.00 5.82 -16.32
N ASN A 155 -0.38 4.87 -17.01
CA ASN A 155 -0.36 4.79 -18.46
C ASN A 155 -1.70 4.38 -19.09
N THR A 156 -2.61 3.80 -18.30
CA THR A 156 -3.94 3.38 -18.76
C THR A 156 -5.07 4.28 -18.25
N SER A 157 -4.74 5.38 -17.55
CA SER A 157 -5.68 6.38 -17.04
C SER A 157 -5.91 7.57 -17.97
N GLY A 158 -5.53 7.44 -19.27
CA GLY A 158 -5.71 8.44 -20.32
C GLY A 158 -6.98 8.21 -21.14
#